data_9696d4d682ae8e61d7d0eb92cade43b0
#
_entry.id   9696d4d682ae8e61d7d0eb92cade43b0
#
_cell.length_a   1.000
_cell.length_b   1.000
_cell.length_c   1.000
_cell.angle_alpha   90.00
_cell.angle_beta   90.00
_cell.angle_gamma   90.00
#
_symmetry.space_group_name_H-M   'P 1'
#
loop_
_entity.id
_entity.type
_entity.pdbx_description
1 polymer ?
#
loop_
_entity_poly.entity_id
_entity_poly.type
_entity_poly.pdbx_seq_one_letter_code
_entity_poly.pdbx_strand_id
1 'polypeptide(L)'
;MENFQVYRDIQARTGGDIYIGVVGPVRTGKSTFIRRFMELVALPQMSDTKQAEIRDQLPLSGSGKIITTAETKFIPKEAVPITLGEDQQVKIRLIDSVGFLVKGASGQTEDGKERMVKTPWFEQAIPFREAARIGTQKVIQEHSTIGIVVTTDRKSVV
;
A
#
# COMPACT_ATOMS: atom_id res chain seq x y z
N MET A 1 -0.12 5.48 28.82
CA MET A 1 -1.47 6.06 28.77
C MET A 1 -1.77 6.86 27.51
N GLU A 2 -0.81 7.61 26.98
CA GLU A 2 -1.04 8.41 25.76
C GLU A 2 -1.36 7.59 24.51
N ASN A 3 -0.76 6.43 24.35
CA ASN A 3 -1.02 5.54 23.19
C ASN A 3 -2.46 5.02 23.12
N PHE A 4 -3.14 4.89 24.25
CA PHE A 4 -4.51 4.36 24.30
C PHE A 4 -5.55 5.37 23.79
N GLN A 5 -5.30 6.66 23.95
CA GLN A 5 -6.17 7.72 23.42
C GLN A 5 -6.09 7.83 21.90
N VAL A 6 -4.91 7.65 21.32
CA VAL A 6 -4.72 7.68 19.86
C VAL A 6 -5.51 6.56 19.18
N TYR A 7 -5.48 5.34 19.72
CA TYR A 7 -6.27 4.24 19.17
C TYR A 7 -7.77 4.45 19.28
N ARG A 8 -8.25 5.00 20.40
CA ARG A 8 -9.65 5.35 20.56
C ARG A 8 -10.11 6.44 19.59
N ASP A 9 -9.29 7.43 19.38
CA ASP A 9 -9.57 8.51 18.43
C ASP A 9 -9.63 7.97 16.99
N ILE A 10 -8.69 7.11 16.62
CA ILE A 10 -8.70 6.46 15.30
C ILE A 10 -9.96 5.61 15.15
N GLN A 11 -10.28 4.79 16.14
CA GLN A 11 -11.47 3.94 16.14
C GLN A 11 -12.77 4.76 16.05
N ALA A 12 -12.86 5.86 16.76
CA ALA A 12 -14.02 6.75 16.72
C ALA A 12 -14.20 7.43 15.35
N ARG A 13 -13.09 7.81 14.71
CA ARG A 13 -13.11 8.45 13.38
C ARG A 13 -13.44 7.51 12.23
N THR A 14 -13.09 6.24 12.35
CA THR A 14 -13.16 5.26 11.26
C THR A 14 -14.30 4.25 11.42
N GLY A 15 -15.08 4.35 12.49
CA GLY A 15 -16.09 3.33 12.80
C GLY A 15 -15.50 1.96 13.17
N GLY A 16 -14.21 1.93 13.53
CA GLY A 16 -13.50 0.72 13.91
C GLY A 16 -12.60 0.11 12.82
N ASP A 17 -12.65 0.63 11.60
CA ASP A 17 -11.79 0.19 10.51
C ASP A 17 -10.52 1.06 10.43
N ILE A 18 -9.38 0.41 10.33
CA ILE A 18 -8.07 1.08 10.17
C ILE A 18 -7.52 0.80 8.78
N TYR A 19 -7.38 1.84 7.99
CA TYR A 19 -6.79 1.79 6.67
C TYR A 19 -5.33 2.22 6.73
N ILE A 20 -4.43 1.28 6.47
CA ILE A 20 -2.98 1.50 6.51
C ILE A 20 -2.47 1.73 5.09
N GLY A 21 -2.19 2.98 4.76
CA GLY A 21 -1.59 3.35 3.48
C GLY A 21 -0.09 3.12 3.48
N VAL A 22 0.41 2.30 2.57
CA VAL A 22 1.84 2.03 2.41
C VAL A 22 2.36 2.81 1.22
N VAL A 23 3.16 3.81 1.48
CA VAL A 23 3.69 4.75 0.49
C VAL A 23 5.21 4.78 0.50
N GLY A 24 5.80 5.29 -0.53
CA GLY A 24 7.24 5.43 -0.65
C GLY A 24 7.70 5.37 -2.11
N PRO A 25 8.99 5.56 -2.37
CA PRO A 25 9.53 5.46 -3.72
C PRO A 25 9.29 4.09 -4.35
N VAL A 26 9.30 4.01 -5.67
CA VAL A 26 9.22 2.74 -6.40
C VAL A 26 10.34 1.80 -5.98
N ARG A 27 10.04 0.51 -5.93
CA ARG A 27 11.00 -0.57 -5.62
C ARG A 27 11.68 -0.46 -4.26
N THR A 28 11.00 0.08 -3.26
CA THR A 28 11.50 0.14 -1.88
C THR A 28 11.03 -1.01 -1.00
N GLY A 29 10.23 -1.94 -1.54
CA GLY A 29 9.73 -3.09 -0.79
C GLY A 29 8.35 -2.89 -0.16
N LYS A 30 7.55 -1.94 -0.65
CA LYS A 30 6.17 -1.71 -0.16
C LYS A 30 5.31 -2.97 -0.24
N SER A 31 5.25 -3.59 -1.41
CA SER A 31 4.46 -4.81 -1.61
C SER A 31 4.98 -5.99 -0.77
N THR A 32 6.29 -6.08 -0.58
CA THR A 32 6.90 -7.07 0.31
C THR A 32 6.51 -6.82 1.76
N PHE A 33 6.51 -5.57 2.20
CA PHE A 33 6.05 -5.18 3.54
C PHE A 33 4.59 -5.58 3.75
N ILE A 34 3.71 -5.23 2.83
CA ILE A 34 2.27 -5.57 2.90
C ILE A 34 2.08 -7.08 3.00
N ARG A 35 2.74 -7.84 2.14
CA ARG A 35 2.68 -9.29 2.16
C ARG A 35 3.12 -9.87 3.49
N ARG A 36 4.27 -9.45 4.00
CA ARG A 36 4.82 -9.92 5.28
C ARG A 36 3.96 -9.52 6.46
N PHE A 37 3.44 -8.30 6.46
CA PHE A 37 2.52 -7.86 7.49
C PHE A 37 1.27 -8.76 7.54
N MET A 38 0.67 -9.01 6.39
CA MET A 38 -0.50 -9.89 6.32
C MET A 38 -0.17 -11.32 6.76
N GLU A 39 0.93 -11.89 6.29
CA GLU A 39 1.36 -13.25 6.63
C GLU A 39 1.66 -13.43 8.12
N LEU A 40 2.25 -12.43 8.76
CA LEU A 40 2.72 -12.54 10.16
C LEU A 40 1.69 -12.04 11.18
N VAL A 41 0.86 -11.08 10.82
CA VAL A 41 -0.04 -10.41 11.78
C VAL A 41 -1.50 -10.81 11.56
N ALA A 42 -1.98 -10.79 10.35
CA ALA A 42 -3.41 -10.96 10.06
C ALA A 42 -3.80 -12.42 9.82
N LEU A 43 -3.12 -13.10 8.92
CA LEU A 43 -3.46 -14.48 8.54
C LEU A 43 -3.47 -15.48 9.70
N PRO A 44 -2.51 -15.45 10.65
CA PRO A 44 -2.51 -16.40 11.76
C PRO A 44 -3.75 -16.33 12.66
N GLN A 45 -4.48 -15.23 12.61
CA GLN A 45 -5.70 -15.01 13.40
C GLN A 45 -6.98 -15.43 12.67
N MET A 46 -6.88 -16.03 11.50
CA MET A 46 -8.01 -16.36 10.63
C MET A 46 -8.14 -17.87 10.43
N SER A 47 -9.35 -18.30 10.03
CA SER A 47 -9.60 -19.68 9.61
C SER A 47 -8.83 -19.99 8.31
N ASP A 48 -8.53 -21.29 8.10
CA ASP A 48 -7.79 -21.74 6.92
C ASP A 48 -8.45 -21.31 5.61
N THR A 49 -9.78 -21.37 5.53
CA THR A 49 -10.54 -20.93 4.36
C THR A 49 -10.33 -19.43 4.08
N LYS A 50 -10.39 -18.61 5.11
CA LYS A 50 -10.19 -17.16 4.98
C LYS A 50 -8.74 -16.82 4.65
N GLN A 51 -7.78 -17.56 5.22
CA GLN A 51 -6.36 -17.41 4.85
C GLN A 51 -6.12 -17.67 3.36
N ALA A 52 -6.69 -18.75 2.82
CA ALA A 52 -6.55 -19.08 1.41
C ALA A 52 -7.10 -17.97 0.51
N GLU A 53 -8.29 -17.46 0.80
CA GLU A 53 -8.92 -16.35 0.08
C GLU A 53 -8.04 -15.08 0.07
N ILE A 54 -7.46 -14.75 1.22
CA ILE A 54 -6.63 -13.54 1.34
C ILE A 54 -5.27 -13.74 0.70
N ARG A 55 -4.68 -14.93 0.77
CA ARG A 55 -3.38 -15.22 0.11
C ARG A 55 -3.42 -14.93 -1.38
N ASP A 56 -4.54 -15.21 -2.04
CA ASP A 56 -4.73 -14.92 -3.47
C ASP A 56 -4.78 -13.41 -3.78
N GLN A 57 -5.07 -12.59 -2.78
CA GLN A 57 -5.11 -11.13 -2.92
C GLN A 57 -3.77 -10.45 -2.59
N LEU A 58 -2.82 -11.18 -2.00
CA LEU A 58 -1.53 -10.59 -1.63
C LEU A 58 -0.72 -10.19 -2.86
N PRO A 59 0.02 -9.07 -2.78
CA PRO A 59 0.87 -8.67 -3.88
C PRO A 59 1.97 -9.71 -4.10
N LEU A 60 2.21 -10.03 -5.36
CA LEU A 60 3.33 -10.86 -5.74
C LEU A 60 4.63 -10.07 -5.46
N SER A 61 5.47 -10.59 -4.59
CA SER A 61 6.82 -10.11 -4.47
C SER A 61 7.58 -10.56 -5.71
N GLY A 62 7.78 -9.70 -6.64
CA GLY A 62 8.43 -10.15 -7.87
C GLY A 62 8.85 -8.97 -8.71
N SER A 63 10.05 -9.08 -8.97
CA SER A 63 10.84 -8.53 -10.05
C SER A 63 10.13 -8.57 -11.40
N GLY A 64 10.15 -7.44 -12.11
CA GLY A 64 10.18 -7.46 -13.56
C GLY A 64 8.85 -7.35 -14.30
N LYS A 65 7.71 -7.23 -13.67
CA LYS A 65 6.49 -6.85 -14.40
C LYS A 65 6.46 -5.36 -14.62
N ILE A 66 6.41 -4.98 -15.87
CA ILE A 66 6.17 -3.59 -16.28
C ILE A 66 4.80 -3.19 -15.74
N ILE A 67 4.78 -2.22 -14.81
CA ILE A 67 3.55 -1.68 -14.28
C ILE A 67 2.92 -0.83 -15.39
N THR A 68 1.79 -1.27 -15.92
CA THR A 68 1.06 -0.56 -16.97
C THR A 68 -0.03 0.36 -16.44
N THR A 69 -0.40 0.19 -15.17
CA THR A 69 -1.42 0.97 -14.49
C THR A 69 -0.88 1.52 -13.17
N ALA A 70 -1.32 2.72 -12.80
CA ALA A 70 -1.02 3.36 -11.51
C ALA A 70 -2.22 3.24 -10.55
N GLU A 71 -2.73 2.04 -10.42
CA GLU A 71 -3.91 1.76 -9.62
C GLU A 71 -3.55 1.47 -8.17
N THR A 72 -4.30 2.07 -7.26
CA THR A 72 -4.23 1.78 -5.82
C THR A 72 -4.91 0.44 -5.56
N LYS A 73 -4.26 -0.44 -4.79
CA LYS A 73 -4.83 -1.74 -4.41
C LYS A 73 -5.15 -1.80 -2.94
N PHE A 74 -6.36 -2.21 -2.63
CA PHE A 74 -6.79 -2.50 -1.26
C PHE A 74 -6.58 -3.98 -0.95
N ILE A 75 -5.87 -4.26 0.13
CA ILE A 75 -5.47 -5.61 0.53
C ILE A 75 -5.76 -5.83 2.02
N PRO A 76 -6.64 -6.74 2.37
CA PRO A 76 -7.60 -7.42 1.48
C PRO A 76 -8.68 -6.47 0.94
N LYS A 77 -9.47 -6.92 0.00
CA LYS A 77 -10.57 -6.12 -0.61
C LYS A 77 -11.55 -5.61 0.43
N GLU A 78 -11.80 -6.38 1.46
CA GLU A 78 -12.61 -6.01 2.62
C GLU A 78 -11.74 -6.00 3.88
N ALA A 79 -12.00 -5.06 4.79
CA ALA A 79 -11.28 -5.00 6.05
C ALA A 79 -11.49 -6.27 6.88
N VAL A 80 -10.43 -6.78 7.48
CA VAL A 80 -10.45 -8.01 8.26
C VAL A 80 -10.16 -7.75 9.73
N PRO A 81 -10.85 -8.45 10.66
CA PRO A 81 -10.61 -8.28 12.07
C PRO A 81 -9.28 -8.91 12.49
N ILE A 82 -8.54 -8.18 13.29
CA ILE A 82 -7.36 -8.67 14.01
C ILE A 82 -7.42 -8.24 15.46
N THR A 83 -6.78 -9.00 16.32
CA THR A 83 -6.62 -8.66 17.72
C THR A 83 -5.26 -8.05 17.95
N LEU A 84 -5.23 -6.87 18.54
CA LEU A 84 -4.02 -6.18 18.95
C LEU A 84 -3.90 -6.22 20.47
N GLY A 85 -2.73 -6.64 20.97
CA GLY A 85 -2.54 -6.79 22.41
C GLY A 85 -3.44 -7.88 23.02
N GLU A 86 -3.92 -7.63 24.24
CA GLU A 86 -4.65 -8.65 24.97
C GLU A 86 -6.12 -8.77 24.54
N ASP A 87 -6.81 -7.65 24.23
CA ASP A 87 -8.27 -7.67 24.01
C ASP A 87 -8.80 -6.69 22.96
N GLN A 88 -7.93 -5.99 22.23
CA GLN A 88 -8.41 -4.98 21.29
C GLN A 88 -8.62 -5.56 19.89
N GLN A 89 -9.87 -5.68 19.48
CA GLN A 89 -10.21 -6.03 18.11
C GLN A 89 -10.32 -4.77 17.25
N VAL A 90 -9.61 -4.78 16.12
CA VAL A 90 -9.71 -3.77 15.09
C VAL A 90 -9.86 -4.45 13.72
N LYS A 91 -10.52 -3.78 12.80
CA LYS A 91 -10.53 -4.23 11.40
C LYS A 91 -9.48 -3.46 10.63
N ILE A 92 -8.66 -4.17 9.90
CA ILE A 92 -7.58 -3.58 9.12
C ILE A 92 -7.72 -3.84 7.63
N ARG A 93 -7.19 -2.92 6.87
CA ARG A 93 -7.03 -2.99 5.44
C ARG A 93 -5.77 -2.24 5.04
N LEU A 94 -4.91 -2.86 4.28
CA LEU A 94 -3.72 -2.20 3.76
C LEU A 94 -3.99 -1.64 2.37
N ILE A 95 -3.31 -0.57 2.04
CA ILE A 95 -3.44 0.09 0.76
C ILE A 95 -2.07 0.16 0.12
N ASP A 96 -1.91 -0.57 -0.98
CA ASP A 96 -0.68 -0.58 -1.76
C ASP A 96 -0.73 0.54 -2.81
N SER A 97 0.30 1.37 -2.83
CA SER A 97 0.49 2.40 -3.84
C SER A 97 1.59 2.00 -4.81
N VAL A 98 1.52 2.51 -6.01
CA VAL A 98 2.55 2.27 -7.04
C VAL A 98 3.93 2.76 -6.58
N GLY A 99 3.96 3.78 -5.79
CA GLY A 99 5.18 4.47 -5.38
C GLY A 99 5.54 5.62 -6.31
N PHE A 100 6.16 6.62 -5.76
CA PHE A 100 6.60 7.79 -6.51
C PHE A 100 8.03 7.63 -7.01
N LEU A 101 8.35 8.36 -8.07
CA LEU A 101 9.67 8.36 -8.65
C LEU A 101 10.54 9.42 -7.98
N VAL A 102 11.71 9.00 -7.50
CA VAL A 102 12.75 9.92 -7.03
C VAL A 102 13.69 10.27 -8.19
N LYS A 103 14.38 11.41 -8.07
CA LYS A 103 15.35 11.86 -9.08
C LYS A 103 16.43 10.79 -9.27
N GLY A 104 16.63 10.36 -10.52
CA GLY A 104 17.60 9.30 -10.86
C GLY A 104 17.05 7.87 -10.82
N ALA A 105 15.78 7.66 -10.48
CA ALA A 105 15.16 6.34 -10.53
C ALA A 105 15.04 5.84 -11.99
N SER A 106 15.40 4.59 -12.22
CA SER A 106 15.20 3.92 -13.50
C SER A 106 13.70 3.62 -13.74
N GLY A 107 13.27 3.59 -14.99
CA GLY A 107 11.90 3.23 -15.40
C GLY A 107 10.99 4.42 -15.67
N GLN A 108 11.55 5.63 -15.76
CA GLN A 108 10.79 6.83 -16.15
C GLN A 108 10.54 6.90 -17.66
N THR A 109 11.39 6.27 -18.42
CA THR A 109 11.32 6.26 -19.88
C THR A 109 11.28 4.85 -20.42
N GLU A 110 10.55 4.67 -21.49
CA GLU A 110 10.49 3.47 -22.29
C GLU A 110 10.85 3.88 -23.73
N ASP A 111 11.87 3.23 -24.31
CA ASP A 111 12.41 3.56 -25.63
C ASP A 111 12.76 5.06 -25.82
N GLY A 112 13.31 5.69 -24.78
CA GLY A 112 13.69 7.10 -24.80
C GLY A 112 12.55 8.10 -24.73
N LYS A 113 11.30 7.63 -24.56
CA LYS A 113 10.10 8.45 -24.38
C LYS A 113 9.57 8.33 -22.96
N GLU A 114 8.89 9.38 -22.50
CA GLU A 114 8.22 9.37 -21.21
C GLU A 114 7.14 8.27 -21.18
N ARG A 115 7.19 7.42 -20.16
CA ARG A 115 6.26 6.31 -20.02
C ARG A 115 4.87 6.80 -19.66
N MET A 116 3.87 6.40 -20.44
CA MET A 116 2.46 6.73 -20.22
C MET A 116 1.72 5.55 -19.59
N VAL A 117 0.80 5.84 -18.67
CA VAL A 117 0.00 4.84 -17.98
C VAL A 117 -1.47 5.24 -17.93
N LYS A 118 -2.34 4.25 -17.94
CA LYS A 118 -3.76 4.45 -17.67
C LYS A 118 -4.00 4.51 -16.17
N THR A 119 -4.93 5.36 -15.77
CA THR A 119 -5.36 5.51 -14.37
C THR A 119 -6.88 5.48 -14.29
N PRO A 120 -7.48 5.10 -13.15
CA PRO A 120 -8.92 5.17 -12.97
C PRO A 120 -9.46 6.61 -12.90
N TRP A 121 -8.59 7.62 -12.79
CA TRP A 121 -8.98 9.02 -12.58
C TRP A 121 -9.07 9.85 -13.85
N PHE A 122 -8.46 9.38 -14.94
CA PHE A 122 -8.41 10.09 -16.22
C PHE A 122 -8.76 9.17 -17.38
N GLU A 123 -9.49 9.68 -18.34
CA GLU A 123 -9.85 8.94 -19.56
C GLU A 123 -8.64 8.66 -20.45
N GLN A 124 -7.70 9.60 -20.46
CA GLN A 124 -6.46 9.50 -21.26
C GLN A 124 -5.29 9.01 -20.40
N ALA A 125 -4.34 8.35 -21.06
CA ALA A 125 -3.09 7.99 -20.41
C ALA A 125 -2.30 9.27 -20.04
N ILE A 126 -1.70 9.24 -18.85
CA ILE A 126 -0.86 10.33 -18.33
C ILE A 126 0.55 9.83 -18.06
N PRO A 127 1.55 10.71 -17.92
CA PRO A 127 2.89 10.31 -17.55
C PRO A 127 2.92 9.51 -16.26
N PHE A 128 3.69 8.42 -16.23
CA PHE A 128 3.80 7.54 -15.06
C PHE A 128 4.21 8.30 -13.80
N ARG A 129 5.11 9.26 -13.93
CA ARG A 129 5.54 10.10 -12.80
C ARG A 129 4.38 10.88 -12.18
N GLU A 130 3.53 11.44 -13.00
CA GLU A 130 2.35 12.18 -12.55
C GLU A 130 1.30 11.27 -11.95
N ALA A 131 1.02 10.14 -12.59
CA ALA A 131 0.12 9.13 -12.07
C ALA A 131 0.56 8.60 -10.70
N ALA A 132 1.85 8.32 -10.54
CA ALA A 132 2.43 7.86 -9.27
C ALA A 132 2.31 8.91 -8.17
N ARG A 133 2.53 10.19 -8.50
CA ARG A 133 2.35 11.30 -7.54
C ARG A 133 0.91 11.43 -7.10
N ILE A 134 -0.03 11.45 -8.05
CA ILE A 134 -1.46 11.56 -7.77
C ILE A 134 -1.94 10.36 -6.96
N GLY A 135 -1.56 9.15 -7.34
CA GLY A 135 -1.92 7.92 -6.62
C GLY A 135 -1.42 7.93 -5.18
N THR A 136 -0.17 8.33 -4.95
CA THR A 136 0.39 8.46 -3.61
C THR A 136 -0.36 9.52 -2.78
N GLN A 137 -0.66 10.66 -3.38
CA GLN A 137 -1.42 11.72 -2.72
C GLN A 137 -2.83 11.26 -2.33
N LYS A 138 -3.53 10.54 -3.20
CA LYS A 138 -4.84 9.96 -2.89
C LYS A 138 -4.80 8.95 -1.77
N VAL A 139 -3.79 8.08 -1.74
CA VAL A 139 -3.62 7.14 -0.63
C VAL A 139 -3.47 7.88 0.69
N ILE A 140 -2.66 8.93 0.75
CA ILE A 140 -2.42 9.68 1.98
C ILE A 140 -3.64 10.49 2.40
N GLN A 141 -4.26 11.20 1.49
CA GLN A 141 -5.29 12.19 1.81
C GLN A 141 -6.70 11.62 1.87
N GLU A 142 -7.01 10.64 1.01
CA GLU A 142 -8.40 10.18 0.83
C GLU A 142 -8.64 8.79 1.42
N HIS A 143 -7.62 7.92 1.44
CA HIS A 143 -7.83 6.50 1.72
C HIS A 143 -7.26 6.01 3.03
N SER A 144 -6.24 6.67 3.58
CA SER A 144 -5.52 6.16 4.74
C SER A 144 -5.97 6.78 6.05
N THR A 145 -6.10 5.95 7.07
CA THR A 145 -6.19 6.38 8.46
C THR A 145 -4.79 6.60 9.04
N ILE A 146 -3.86 5.71 8.68
CA ILE A 146 -2.45 5.73 9.07
C ILE A 146 -1.61 5.56 7.83
N GLY A 147 -0.55 6.35 7.69
CA GLY A 147 0.44 6.22 6.62
C GLY A 147 1.74 5.60 7.13
N ILE A 148 2.23 4.60 6.39
CA ILE A 148 3.56 4.03 6.60
C ILE A 148 4.41 4.37 5.38
N VAL A 149 5.55 5.02 5.63
CA VAL A 149 6.53 5.33 4.58
C VAL A 149 7.60 4.24 4.57
N VAL A 150 7.72 3.54 3.47
CA VAL A 150 8.75 2.53 3.23
C VAL A 150 9.83 3.12 2.36
N THR A 151 11.04 3.13 2.85
CA THR A 151 12.22 3.63 2.14
C THR A 151 13.38 2.65 2.28
N THR A 152 14.40 2.81 1.47
CA THR A 152 15.63 2.04 1.55
C THR A 152 16.80 2.96 1.91
N ASP A 153 17.77 2.42 2.64
CA ASP A 153 19.01 3.12 2.98
C ASP A 153 20.07 2.99 1.86
N ARG A 154 19.72 2.39 0.74
CA ARG A 154 20.61 2.30 -0.40
C ARG A 154 21.03 3.70 -0.83
N LYS A 155 22.26 4.04 -0.47
CA LYS A 155 22.96 5.14 -1.13
C LYS A 155 22.92 4.83 -2.62
N SER A 156 22.31 5.72 -3.39
CA SER A 156 22.37 5.62 -4.83
C SER A 156 23.86 5.57 -5.21
N VAL A 157 24.31 4.41 -5.63
CA VAL A 157 25.61 4.31 -6.27
C VAL A 157 25.43 5.04 -7.60
N VAL A 158 25.99 6.19 -7.65
CA VAL A 158 26.10 6.99 -8.88
C VAL A 158 27.01 6.24 -9.86
#